data_b52deed061529cf6811ef802113f746a
#
_entry.id   b52deed061529cf6811ef802113f746a
#
_cell.length_a   1.000
_cell.length_b   1.000
_cell.length_c   1.000
_cell.angle_alpha   90.00
_cell.angle_beta   90.00
_cell.angle_gamma   90.00
#
_symmetry.space_group_name_H-M   'P 1'
#
loop_
_entity.id
_entity.type
_entity.pdbx_description
1 polymer ?
#
loop_
_entity_poly.entity_id
_entity_poly.type
_entity_poly.pdbx_seq_one_letter_code
_entity_poly.pdbx_strand_id
1 'polypeptide(L)'
;MYPRRCKSSEAIQTVTAVGFWIASLFAMMGCEEASSRLATLELRLPRNATSPGAVTRLLHLIVAFLFVAGRTAFAVPCQFETQGEGRAAAIVDARGVRLDDGREVRLTGIEPTTTTKPALTALLVGRKVTLRSTDDTPDRYGRQGALVFVGEDDTSVQAALLARGDAIVSAEITDRDCAAALMASEAEARREKKGNWADPSAIKNAESPDDILAGIGRFMVVEGKVLSVRQAGAVTYLNFGRNWTRGFAVTISRRMLPAFESAGISLKSLENRRIRVRGWVEGNTGPRIDVLRVGQVELLGAIEPTGVRP
;
A
#
# COMPACT_ATOMS: atom_id res chain seq x y z
N MET A 1 46.96 -37.69 -25.44
CA MET A 1 46.73 -38.45 -24.18
C MET A 1 45.25 -38.26 -23.81
N TYR A 2 44.43 -39.29 -24.05
CA TYR A 2 42.96 -39.22 -23.94
C TYR A 2 42.51 -39.56 -22.52
N PRO A 3 41.48 -38.86 -21.98
CA PRO A 3 40.85 -39.30 -20.72
C PRO A 3 39.71 -40.31 -21.00
N ARG A 4 39.59 -41.22 -20.08
CA ARG A 4 38.70 -42.40 -20.11
C ARG A 4 37.22 -42.01 -19.93
N ARG A 5 36.35 -42.68 -20.74
CA ARG A 5 34.89 -42.69 -20.58
C ARG A 5 34.48 -43.42 -19.30
N CYS A 6 33.58 -42.83 -18.50
CA CYS A 6 32.76 -43.52 -17.54
C CYS A 6 31.42 -43.91 -18.19
N LYS A 7 31.08 -45.22 -18.13
CA LYS A 7 29.80 -45.77 -18.57
C LYS A 7 28.72 -45.40 -17.55
N SER A 8 27.64 -44.79 -18.04
CA SER A 8 26.43 -44.58 -17.26
C SER A 8 25.60 -45.86 -17.21
N SER A 9 25.18 -46.23 -16.03
CA SER A 9 24.32 -47.36 -15.71
C SER A 9 22.85 -46.92 -15.78
N GLU A 10 22.00 -47.75 -16.43
CA GLU A 10 20.60 -47.55 -16.78
C GLU A 10 19.58 -47.59 -15.60
N ALA A 11 19.89 -47.09 -14.43
CA ALA A 11 19.01 -47.23 -13.26
C ALA A 11 18.40 -45.94 -12.72
N ILE A 12 18.43 -44.82 -13.50
CA ILE A 12 17.98 -43.48 -13.01
C ILE A 12 16.88 -42.87 -13.89
N GLN A 13 16.02 -43.66 -14.54
CA GLN A 13 14.98 -43.05 -15.39
C GLN A 13 13.57 -43.01 -14.82
N THR A 14 13.32 -43.47 -13.58
CA THR A 14 11.94 -43.54 -13.06
C THR A 14 11.62 -42.56 -11.93
N VAL A 15 12.56 -41.74 -11.47
CA VAL A 15 12.33 -40.76 -10.35
C VAL A 15 12.22 -39.31 -10.81
N THR A 16 12.59 -38.99 -12.06
CA THR A 16 12.67 -37.60 -12.57
C THR A 16 11.34 -37.00 -12.99
N ALA A 17 10.29 -37.77 -13.29
CA ALA A 17 9.01 -37.26 -13.77
C ALA A 17 8.17 -36.59 -12.67
N VAL A 18 8.18 -37.13 -11.45
CA VAL A 18 7.39 -36.60 -10.32
C VAL A 18 8.06 -35.37 -9.72
N GLY A 19 9.39 -35.32 -9.64
CA GLY A 19 10.15 -34.18 -9.13
C GLY A 19 10.03 -32.93 -9.99
N PHE A 20 9.94 -33.12 -11.32
CA PHE A 20 9.83 -31.99 -12.26
C PHE A 20 8.45 -31.30 -12.21
N TRP A 21 7.37 -32.06 -11.96
CA TRP A 21 6.01 -31.53 -11.81
C TRP A 21 5.82 -30.74 -10.52
N ILE A 22 6.42 -31.18 -9.44
CA ILE A 22 6.34 -30.48 -8.14
C ILE A 22 7.11 -29.16 -8.20
N ALA A 23 8.28 -29.11 -8.81
CA ALA A 23 9.07 -27.90 -8.98
C ALA A 23 8.36 -26.87 -9.88
N SER A 24 7.66 -27.30 -10.94
CA SER A 24 6.89 -26.41 -11.84
C SER A 24 5.64 -25.83 -11.15
N LEU A 25 4.99 -26.56 -10.23
CA LEU A 25 3.86 -26.02 -9.46
C LEU A 25 4.30 -24.95 -8.46
N PHE A 26 5.48 -25.11 -7.84
CA PHE A 26 6.01 -24.14 -6.87
C PHE A 26 6.54 -22.85 -7.54
N ALA A 27 7.08 -22.94 -8.75
CA ALA A 27 7.51 -21.77 -9.52
C ALA A 27 6.34 -20.88 -9.95
N MET A 28 5.13 -21.42 -10.11
CA MET A 28 3.91 -20.65 -10.41
C MET A 28 3.32 -19.98 -9.18
N MET A 29 3.71 -20.33 -7.96
CA MET A 29 3.15 -19.77 -6.71
C MET A 29 4.02 -18.69 -6.04
N GLY A 30 5.14 -18.29 -6.66
CA GLY A 30 5.93 -17.12 -6.22
C GLY A 30 6.61 -17.24 -4.83
N CYS A 31 6.85 -18.45 -4.31
CA CYS A 31 7.50 -18.67 -3.02
C CYS A 31 8.94 -19.16 -3.19
N GLU A 32 9.87 -18.25 -3.33
CA GLU A 32 11.32 -18.55 -3.45
C GLU A 32 11.96 -18.98 -2.12
N GLU A 33 11.36 -18.65 -1.00
CA GLU A 33 11.93 -18.92 0.35
C GLU A 33 11.68 -20.34 0.90
N ALA A 34 10.73 -21.09 0.30
CA ALA A 34 10.44 -22.46 0.72
C ALA A 34 11.42 -23.50 0.15
N SER A 35 12.16 -23.15 -0.90
CA SER A 35 13.05 -24.08 -1.62
C SER A 35 14.32 -24.45 -0.83
N SER A 36 14.83 -23.53 0.02
CA SER A 36 16.09 -23.76 0.75
C SER A 36 15.96 -24.69 1.97
N ARG A 37 14.75 -24.85 2.52
CA ARG A 37 14.50 -25.72 3.70
C ARG A 37 14.11 -27.15 3.36
N LEU A 38 13.73 -27.44 2.12
CA LEU A 38 13.37 -28.78 1.66
C LEU A 38 14.57 -29.63 1.22
N ALA A 39 15.72 -29.03 0.98
CA ALA A 39 16.94 -29.73 0.56
C ALA A 39 17.59 -30.59 1.66
N THR A 40 17.15 -30.49 2.91
CA THR A 40 17.72 -31.22 4.05
C THR A 40 16.80 -32.26 4.67
N LEU A 41 15.61 -32.48 4.10
CA LEU A 41 14.75 -33.58 4.55
C LEU A 41 15.05 -34.86 3.74
N GLU A 42 16.07 -35.60 4.16
CA GLU A 42 16.25 -36.99 3.71
C GLU A 42 15.11 -37.87 4.22
N LEU A 43 14.08 -38.04 3.40
CA LEU A 43 13.02 -39.02 3.65
C LEU A 43 13.62 -40.44 3.49
N ARG A 44 14.12 -41.00 4.58
CA ARG A 44 14.48 -42.45 4.63
C ARG A 44 13.19 -43.26 4.58
N LEU A 45 12.81 -43.68 3.40
CA LEU A 45 11.73 -44.65 3.22
C LEU A 45 12.15 -46.05 3.73
N PRO A 46 11.35 -46.70 4.56
CA PRO A 46 11.63 -48.06 4.98
C PRO A 46 11.54 -49.00 3.77
N ARG A 47 12.53 -49.88 3.62
CA ARG A 47 12.71 -50.78 2.46
C ARG A 47 11.62 -51.83 2.24
N ASN A 48 10.56 -51.87 3.03
CA ASN A 48 9.52 -52.93 2.98
C ASN A 48 8.11 -52.45 2.70
N ALA A 49 7.91 -51.28 2.09
CA ALA A 49 6.56 -50.79 1.74
C ALA A 49 6.22 -51.10 0.26
N THR A 50 6.01 -52.35 -0.08
CA THR A 50 5.62 -52.78 -1.44
C THR A 50 4.13 -53.13 -1.58
N SER A 51 3.26 -52.74 -0.64
CA SER A 51 1.83 -52.92 -0.83
C SER A 51 1.20 -51.69 -1.48
N PRO A 52 0.40 -51.82 -2.55
CA PRO A 52 -0.23 -50.70 -3.25
C PRO A 52 -1.12 -49.83 -2.37
N GLY A 53 -1.62 -50.35 -1.23
CA GLY A 53 -2.41 -49.59 -0.27
C GLY A 53 -1.63 -48.60 0.62
N ALA A 54 -0.32 -48.83 0.82
CA ALA A 54 0.50 -47.94 1.65
C ALA A 54 0.85 -46.64 0.92
N VAL A 55 1.15 -46.73 -0.37
CA VAL A 55 1.46 -45.53 -1.22
C VAL A 55 0.25 -44.65 -1.36
N THR A 56 -0.94 -45.22 -1.56
CA THR A 56 -2.20 -44.48 -1.67
C THR A 56 -2.56 -43.74 -0.36
N ARG A 57 -2.33 -44.39 0.80
CA ARG A 57 -2.59 -43.75 2.11
C ARG A 57 -1.59 -42.61 2.38
N LEU A 58 -0.31 -42.78 2.02
CA LEU A 58 0.70 -41.74 2.16
C LEU A 58 0.40 -40.55 1.28
N LEU A 59 -0.06 -40.78 0.02
CA LEU A 59 -0.46 -39.73 -0.89
C LEU A 59 -1.67 -38.94 -0.37
N HIS A 60 -2.66 -39.61 0.21
CA HIS A 60 -3.81 -38.96 0.82
C HIS A 60 -3.44 -38.12 2.06
N LEU A 61 -2.48 -38.60 2.88
CA LEU A 61 -2.00 -37.84 4.03
C LEU A 61 -1.20 -36.60 3.60
N ILE A 62 -0.38 -36.70 2.55
CA ILE A 62 0.36 -35.53 2.00
C ILE A 62 -0.61 -34.51 1.39
N VAL A 63 -1.62 -34.97 0.64
CA VAL A 63 -2.64 -34.05 0.06
C VAL A 63 -3.47 -33.42 1.16
N ALA A 64 -3.88 -34.16 2.20
CA ALA A 64 -4.59 -33.62 3.36
C ALA A 64 -3.74 -32.61 4.14
N PHE A 65 -2.42 -32.85 4.30
CA PHE A 65 -1.51 -31.93 4.98
C PHE A 65 -1.27 -30.65 4.17
N LEU A 66 -1.22 -30.72 2.84
CA LEU A 66 -1.10 -29.57 1.94
C LEU A 66 -2.39 -28.71 1.96
N PHE A 67 -3.57 -29.31 2.15
CA PHE A 67 -4.84 -28.58 2.28
C PHE A 67 -4.99 -27.85 3.64
N VAL A 68 -4.34 -28.33 4.70
CA VAL A 68 -4.40 -27.69 6.02
C VAL A 68 -3.38 -26.56 6.17
N ALA A 69 -2.27 -26.59 5.43
CA ALA A 69 -1.18 -25.61 5.52
C ALA A 69 -1.45 -24.28 4.78
N GLY A 70 -2.55 -24.15 4.06
CA GLY A 70 -2.78 -23.06 3.09
C GLY A 70 -3.71 -21.92 3.52
N ARG A 71 -4.16 -21.83 4.77
CA ARG A 71 -4.92 -20.66 5.24
C ARG A 71 -4.02 -19.73 6.04
N THR A 72 -3.13 -19.01 5.35
CA THR A 72 -2.66 -17.73 5.88
C THR A 72 -3.87 -16.80 5.88
N ALA A 73 -4.50 -16.60 7.03
CA ALA A 73 -5.46 -15.53 7.22
C ALA A 73 -4.69 -14.23 7.02
N PHE A 74 -4.76 -13.66 5.81
CA PHE A 74 -4.36 -12.28 5.63
C PHE A 74 -5.30 -11.46 6.50
N ALA A 75 -4.76 -10.77 7.50
CA ALA A 75 -5.53 -9.81 8.27
C ALA A 75 -6.12 -8.82 7.27
N VAL A 76 -7.46 -8.71 7.24
CA VAL A 76 -8.14 -7.70 6.41
C VAL A 76 -7.73 -6.34 6.97
N PRO A 77 -7.08 -5.49 6.19
CA PRO A 77 -6.64 -4.19 6.68
C PRO A 77 -7.85 -3.29 7.00
N CYS A 78 -7.66 -2.30 7.88
CA CYS A 78 -8.71 -1.36 8.29
C CYS A 78 -9.87 -1.97 9.11
N GLN A 79 -9.58 -2.97 9.93
CA GLN A 79 -10.52 -3.61 10.84
C GLN A 79 -10.72 -2.76 12.11
N PHE A 80 -11.30 -1.57 11.94
CA PHE A 80 -11.72 -0.75 13.07
C PHE A 80 -13.05 -1.23 13.63
N GLU A 81 -13.35 -0.83 14.87
CA GLU A 81 -14.64 -1.11 15.49
C GLU A 81 -15.79 -0.46 14.70
N THR A 82 -16.93 -1.14 14.68
CA THR A 82 -18.16 -0.62 14.08
C THR A 82 -18.71 0.49 14.96
N GLN A 83 -18.80 1.68 14.39
CA GLN A 83 -19.31 2.89 15.07
C GLN A 83 -20.77 3.18 14.70
N GLY A 84 -21.36 2.38 13.82
CA GLY A 84 -22.75 2.50 13.44
C GLY A 84 -23.04 1.94 12.06
N GLU A 85 -24.31 1.86 11.78
CA GLU A 85 -24.87 1.45 10.49
C GLU A 85 -25.96 2.43 10.05
N GLY A 86 -26.33 2.40 8.78
CA GLY A 86 -27.42 3.19 8.21
C GLY A 86 -27.60 2.90 6.73
N ARG A 87 -28.49 3.63 6.09
CA ARG A 87 -28.64 3.61 4.63
C ARG A 87 -28.19 4.95 4.07
N ALA A 88 -27.33 4.94 3.07
CA ALA A 88 -26.89 6.15 2.40
C ALA A 88 -28.04 6.78 1.62
N ALA A 89 -28.57 7.90 2.10
CA ALA A 89 -29.71 8.59 1.49
C ALA A 89 -29.25 9.54 0.39
N ALA A 90 -28.16 10.29 0.60
CA ALA A 90 -27.65 11.27 -0.36
C ALA A 90 -26.14 11.50 -0.22
N ILE A 91 -25.50 11.90 -1.32
CA ILE A 91 -24.11 12.39 -1.33
C ILE A 91 -24.14 13.92 -1.20
N VAL A 92 -23.68 14.42 -0.06
CA VAL A 92 -23.65 15.84 0.27
C VAL A 92 -22.59 16.55 -0.56
N ASP A 93 -21.33 16.07 -0.44
CA ASP A 93 -20.18 16.56 -1.18
C ASP A 93 -19.29 15.41 -1.67
N ALA A 94 -18.10 15.71 -2.17
CA ALA A 94 -17.19 14.70 -2.69
C ALA A 94 -16.57 13.76 -1.61
N ARG A 95 -16.82 14.02 -0.31
CA ARG A 95 -16.42 13.16 0.83
C ARG A 95 -17.53 13.01 1.87
N GLY A 96 -18.71 13.57 1.62
CA GLY A 96 -19.82 13.62 2.57
C GLY A 96 -21.00 12.77 2.13
N VAL A 97 -21.46 11.93 3.02
CA VAL A 97 -22.65 11.07 2.84
C VAL A 97 -23.63 11.38 3.95
N ARG A 98 -24.91 11.60 3.59
CA ARG A 98 -26.02 11.70 4.55
C ARG A 98 -26.73 10.37 4.61
N LEU A 99 -26.92 9.87 5.82
CA LEU A 99 -27.69 8.66 6.09
C LEU A 99 -29.19 8.99 6.20
N ASP A 100 -30.02 7.96 6.16
CA ASP A 100 -31.47 8.05 6.26
C ASP A 100 -31.98 8.55 7.62
N ASP A 101 -31.17 8.39 8.67
CA ASP A 101 -31.43 8.95 10.02
C ASP A 101 -30.96 10.41 10.18
N GLY A 102 -30.44 11.03 9.12
CA GLY A 102 -29.99 12.41 9.11
C GLY A 102 -28.51 12.63 9.50
N ARG A 103 -27.82 11.62 10.01
CA ARG A 103 -26.38 11.72 10.31
C ARG A 103 -25.58 12.01 9.04
N GLU A 104 -24.56 12.87 9.17
CA GLU A 104 -23.59 13.11 8.11
C GLU A 104 -22.26 12.39 8.42
N VAL A 105 -21.79 11.64 7.47
CA VAL A 105 -20.53 10.88 7.53
C VAL A 105 -19.54 11.49 6.56
N ARG A 106 -18.33 11.77 7.06
CA ARG A 106 -17.20 12.21 6.27
C ARG A 106 -16.27 11.03 6.00
N LEU A 107 -16.03 10.72 4.75
CA LEU A 107 -15.06 9.69 4.36
C LEU A 107 -13.66 10.14 4.74
N THR A 108 -12.99 9.41 5.63
CA THR A 108 -11.61 9.65 6.05
C THR A 108 -10.62 8.93 5.14
N GLY A 109 -9.37 9.39 5.11
CA GLY A 109 -8.28 8.73 4.39
C GLY A 109 -8.16 9.06 2.91
N ILE A 110 -9.09 9.86 2.35
CA ILE A 110 -9.07 10.26 0.94
C ILE A 110 -9.20 11.77 0.74
N GLU A 111 -8.60 12.26 -0.33
CA GLU A 111 -8.88 13.57 -0.92
C GLU A 111 -9.60 13.39 -2.27
N PRO A 112 -10.63 14.20 -2.54
CA PRO A 112 -11.45 14.02 -3.71
C PRO A 112 -10.76 14.52 -4.99
N THR A 113 -11.14 13.90 -6.10
CA THR A 113 -10.92 14.36 -7.47
C THR A 113 -12.24 14.81 -8.08
N THR A 114 -12.23 15.21 -9.33
CA THR A 114 -13.46 15.62 -10.06
C THR A 114 -14.44 14.45 -10.23
N THR A 115 -13.95 13.20 -10.22
CA THR A 115 -14.76 12.00 -10.42
C THR A 115 -15.28 11.39 -9.12
N THR A 116 -14.80 11.83 -7.96
CA THR A 116 -15.15 11.22 -6.66
C THR A 116 -16.65 11.28 -6.38
N LYS A 117 -17.30 12.44 -6.54
CA LYS A 117 -18.72 12.60 -6.21
C LYS A 117 -19.65 11.70 -7.05
N PRO A 118 -19.52 11.65 -8.39
CA PRO A 118 -20.32 10.68 -9.18
C PRO A 118 -20.01 9.23 -8.84
N ALA A 119 -18.76 8.88 -8.56
CA ALA A 119 -18.39 7.53 -8.15
C ALA A 119 -19.01 7.14 -6.80
N LEU A 120 -18.97 8.04 -5.81
CA LEU A 120 -19.66 7.85 -4.51
C LEU A 120 -21.16 7.66 -4.69
N THR A 121 -21.80 8.45 -5.55
CA THR A 121 -23.23 8.33 -5.83
C THR A 121 -23.58 6.93 -6.34
N ALA A 122 -22.79 6.43 -7.29
CA ALA A 122 -23.00 5.10 -7.85
C ALA A 122 -22.73 3.96 -6.85
N LEU A 123 -21.78 4.16 -5.93
CA LEU A 123 -21.40 3.14 -4.96
C LEU A 123 -22.32 3.08 -3.74
N LEU A 124 -22.88 4.20 -3.30
CA LEU A 124 -23.50 4.30 -1.97
C LEU A 124 -24.99 4.56 -1.95
N VAL A 125 -25.52 5.40 -2.85
CA VAL A 125 -26.92 5.84 -2.74
C VAL A 125 -27.90 4.67 -2.72
N GLY A 126 -28.76 4.66 -1.69
CA GLY A 126 -29.76 3.61 -1.45
C GLY A 126 -29.22 2.33 -0.79
N ARG A 127 -27.91 2.22 -0.55
CA ARG A 127 -27.31 1.01 0.02
C ARG A 127 -27.16 1.09 1.54
N LYS A 128 -27.26 -0.07 2.20
CA LYS A 128 -26.91 -0.22 3.62
C LYS A 128 -25.40 -0.10 3.76
N VAL A 129 -24.94 0.68 4.72
CA VAL A 129 -23.53 0.90 5.01
C VAL A 129 -23.21 0.67 6.47
N THR A 130 -21.99 0.20 6.72
CA THR A 130 -21.39 0.07 8.04
C THR A 130 -20.26 1.08 8.15
N LEU A 131 -20.21 1.81 9.27
CA LEU A 131 -19.20 2.81 9.58
C LEU A 131 -18.16 2.22 10.51
N ARG A 132 -16.89 2.29 10.16
CA ARG A 132 -15.79 1.83 11.01
C ARG A 132 -14.79 2.96 11.23
N SER A 133 -14.41 3.19 12.48
CA SER A 133 -13.46 4.24 12.87
C SER A 133 -12.79 3.87 14.19
N THR A 134 -11.69 4.54 14.50
CA THR A 134 -11.04 4.49 15.82
C THR A 134 -11.75 5.36 16.85
N ASP A 135 -12.59 6.29 16.40
CA ASP A 135 -13.24 7.32 17.21
C ASP A 135 -14.59 7.67 16.57
N ASP A 136 -15.62 7.80 17.40
CA ASP A 136 -16.97 8.18 17.00
C ASP A 136 -17.25 9.69 17.22
N THR A 137 -16.25 10.43 17.70
CA THR A 137 -16.40 11.87 18.00
C THR A 137 -16.66 12.65 16.72
N PRO A 138 -17.82 13.36 16.61
CA PRO A 138 -18.10 14.18 15.46
C PRO A 138 -17.15 15.39 15.37
N ASP A 139 -16.89 15.83 14.15
CA ASP A 139 -16.16 17.07 13.92
C ASP A 139 -17.00 18.29 14.36
N ARG A 140 -16.39 19.50 14.31
CA ARG A 140 -17.08 20.75 14.69
C ARG A 140 -18.35 21.06 13.89
N TYR A 141 -18.61 20.34 12.83
CA TYR A 141 -19.82 20.45 12.01
C TYR A 141 -20.82 19.31 12.27
N GLY A 142 -20.57 18.46 13.27
CA GLY A 142 -21.40 17.32 13.62
C GLY A 142 -21.25 16.10 12.70
N ARG A 143 -20.22 16.05 11.85
CA ARG A 143 -20.00 14.96 10.91
C ARG A 143 -19.09 13.90 11.52
N GLN A 144 -19.50 12.64 11.42
CA GLN A 144 -18.70 11.51 11.87
C GLN A 144 -17.66 11.13 10.82
N GLY A 145 -16.37 11.10 11.21
CA GLY A 145 -15.30 10.59 10.35
C GLY A 145 -15.27 9.06 10.36
N ALA A 146 -15.36 8.42 9.19
CA ALA A 146 -15.33 6.96 9.13
C ALA A 146 -14.79 6.41 7.80
N LEU A 147 -14.34 5.14 7.85
CA LEU A 147 -14.30 4.27 6.70
C LEU A 147 -15.69 3.67 6.49
N VAL A 148 -16.18 3.67 5.26
CA VAL A 148 -17.52 3.23 4.90
C VAL A 148 -17.45 1.89 4.16
N PHE A 149 -18.22 0.94 4.60
CA PHE A 149 -18.32 -0.39 4.00
C PHE A 149 -19.75 -0.61 3.53
N VAL A 150 -19.95 -1.30 2.40
CA VAL A 150 -21.26 -1.56 1.82
C VAL A 150 -21.66 -3.00 2.10
N GLY A 151 -22.77 -3.20 2.81
CA GLY A 151 -23.24 -4.54 3.16
C GLY A 151 -22.21 -5.29 4.00
N GLU A 152 -21.84 -6.48 3.55
CA GLU A 152 -20.85 -7.36 4.20
C GLU A 152 -19.47 -7.31 3.50
N ASP A 153 -19.25 -6.32 2.62
CA ASP A 153 -17.97 -6.18 1.90
C ASP A 153 -16.83 -5.91 2.89
N ASP A 154 -15.71 -6.59 2.71
CA ASP A 154 -14.47 -6.34 3.47
C ASP A 154 -13.65 -5.16 2.92
N THR A 155 -14.01 -4.68 1.74
CA THR A 155 -13.34 -3.54 1.08
C THR A 155 -14.09 -2.25 1.37
N SER A 156 -13.39 -1.27 1.93
CA SER A 156 -13.99 0.04 2.16
C SER A 156 -14.25 0.77 0.85
N VAL A 157 -15.28 1.63 0.85
CA VAL A 157 -15.59 2.50 -0.29
C VAL A 157 -14.39 3.39 -0.65
N GLN A 158 -13.62 3.82 0.34
CA GLN A 158 -12.38 4.56 0.13
C GLN A 158 -11.35 3.76 -0.68
N ALA A 159 -11.11 2.51 -0.29
CA ALA A 159 -10.19 1.63 -1.04
C ALA A 159 -10.69 1.39 -2.47
N ALA A 160 -11.99 1.20 -2.66
CA ALA A 160 -12.59 1.04 -3.99
C ALA A 160 -12.43 2.30 -4.87
N LEU A 161 -12.61 3.50 -4.30
CA LEU A 161 -12.39 4.77 -5.01
C LEU A 161 -10.92 4.96 -5.37
N LEU A 162 -10.00 4.62 -4.46
CA LEU A 162 -8.56 4.70 -4.70
C LEU A 162 -8.11 3.75 -5.80
N ALA A 163 -8.58 2.50 -5.78
CA ALA A 163 -8.26 1.48 -6.80
C ALA A 163 -8.79 1.83 -8.20
N ARG A 164 -9.81 2.69 -8.28
CA ARG A 164 -10.35 3.24 -9.54
C ARG A 164 -9.68 4.53 -9.98
N GLY A 165 -8.87 5.15 -9.10
CA GLY A 165 -8.30 6.48 -9.31
C GLY A 165 -9.32 7.61 -9.20
N ASP A 166 -10.47 7.36 -8.55
CA ASP A 166 -11.51 8.36 -8.32
C ASP A 166 -11.23 9.21 -7.07
N ALA A 167 -10.19 8.89 -6.30
CA ALA A 167 -9.73 9.63 -5.13
C ALA A 167 -8.21 9.54 -4.99
N ILE A 168 -7.64 10.37 -4.11
CA ILE A 168 -6.22 10.39 -3.73
C ILE A 168 -6.12 10.11 -2.24
N VAL A 169 -5.11 9.35 -1.78
CA VAL A 169 -4.88 9.13 -0.35
C VAL A 169 -4.52 10.44 0.34
N SER A 170 -5.23 10.78 1.43
CA SER A 170 -4.97 12.01 2.21
C SER A 170 -3.86 11.86 3.25
N ALA A 171 -3.44 10.62 3.56
CA ALA A 171 -2.54 10.27 4.66
C ALA A 171 -3.07 10.66 6.07
N GLU A 172 -4.37 10.80 6.24
CA GLU A 172 -5.01 11.09 7.54
C GLU A 172 -5.05 9.87 8.47
N ILE A 173 -5.08 8.66 7.92
CA ILE A 173 -5.18 7.41 8.69
C ILE A 173 -3.87 7.18 9.44
N THR A 174 -3.97 7.04 10.77
CA THR A 174 -2.83 6.83 11.66
C THR A 174 -2.51 5.36 11.86
N ASP A 175 -3.50 4.48 11.69
CA ASP A 175 -3.27 3.04 11.69
C ASP A 175 -2.39 2.66 10.51
N ARG A 176 -1.29 1.97 10.81
CA ARG A 176 -0.21 1.70 9.84
C ARG A 176 -0.64 0.74 8.74
N ASP A 177 -1.37 -0.30 9.12
CA ASP A 177 -1.75 -1.36 8.18
C ASP A 177 -2.87 -0.88 7.26
N CYS A 178 -3.82 -0.13 7.82
CA CYS A 178 -4.87 0.51 7.04
C CYS A 178 -4.30 1.57 6.09
N ALA A 179 -3.41 2.44 6.57
CA ALA A 179 -2.76 3.43 5.72
C ALA A 179 -1.97 2.77 4.56
N ALA A 180 -1.25 1.68 4.84
CA ALA A 180 -0.52 0.92 3.83
C ALA A 180 -1.46 0.31 2.78
N ALA A 181 -2.61 -0.24 3.20
CA ALA A 181 -3.60 -0.81 2.29
C ALA A 181 -4.23 0.24 1.36
N LEU A 182 -4.58 1.42 1.90
CA LEU A 182 -5.10 2.52 1.08
C LEU A 182 -4.04 3.00 0.08
N MET A 183 -2.78 3.13 0.52
CA MET A 183 -1.66 3.48 -0.36
C MET A 183 -1.42 2.43 -1.45
N ALA A 184 -1.56 1.14 -1.15
CA ALA A 184 -1.43 0.06 -2.12
C ALA A 184 -2.54 0.13 -3.19
N SER A 185 -3.79 0.38 -2.78
CA SER A 185 -4.93 0.56 -3.70
C SER A 185 -4.70 1.72 -4.67
N GLU A 186 -4.21 2.86 -4.17
CA GLU A 186 -3.85 4.00 -5.02
C GLU A 186 -2.66 3.69 -5.93
N ALA A 187 -1.63 3.00 -5.42
CA ALA A 187 -0.43 2.66 -6.19
C ALA A 187 -0.76 1.76 -7.39
N GLU A 188 -1.73 0.85 -7.23
CA GLU A 188 -2.24 0.02 -8.31
C GLU A 188 -2.93 0.87 -9.39
N ALA A 189 -3.84 1.77 -8.98
CA ALA A 189 -4.51 2.68 -9.91
C ALA A 189 -3.51 3.56 -10.67
N ARG A 190 -2.46 4.04 -10.01
CA ARG A 190 -1.36 4.81 -10.65
C ARG A 190 -0.61 3.97 -11.68
N ARG A 191 -0.25 2.72 -11.33
CA ARG A 191 0.46 1.81 -12.24
C ARG A 191 -0.36 1.53 -13.50
N GLU A 192 -1.67 1.36 -13.34
CA GLU A 192 -2.60 1.07 -14.42
C GLU A 192 -3.17 2.32 -15.10
N LYS A 193 -2.75 3.51 -14.68
CA LYS A 193 -3.22 4.80 -15.21
C LYS A 193 -4.74 4.95 -15.20
N LYS A 194 -5.40 4.52 -14.11
CA LYS A 194 -6.85 4.61 -13.93
C LYS A 194 -7.29 5.98 -13.40
N GLY A 195 -8.49 6.42 -13.80
CA GLY A 195 -9.14 7.63 -13.29
C GLY A 195 -8.25 8.85 -13.35
N ASN A 196 -8.06 9.55 -12.23
CA ASN A 196 -7.19 10.72 -12.12
C ASN A 196 -5.75 10.46 -12.58
N TRP A 197 -5.26 9.22 -12.46
CA TRP A 197 -3.89 8.85 -12.80
C TRP A 197 -3.67 8.61 -14.30
N ALA A 198 -4.73 8.68 -15.13
CA ALA A 198 -4.62 8.69 -16.59
C ALA A 198 -4.03 10.03 -17.09
N ASP A 199 -4.23 11.12 -16.34
CA ASP A 199 -3.62 12.41 -16.61
C ASP A 199 -2.16 12.44 -16.15
N PRO A 200 -1.18 12.60 -17.05
CA PRO A 200 0.22 12.74 -16.68
C PRO A 200 0.50 13.90 -15.72
N SER A 201 -0.36 14.92 -15.71
CA SER A 201 -0.23 16.09 -14.84
C SER A 201 -0.77 15.88 -13.43
N ALA A 202 -1.36 14.71 -13.12
CA ALA A 202 -1.85 14.36 -11.78
C ALA A 202 -0.73 14.33 -10.72
N ILE A 203 0.49 14.00 -11.14
CA ILE A 203 1.70 14.10 -10.31
C ILE A 203 2.52 15.29 -10.82
N LYS A 204 2.72 16.28 -9.95
CA LYS A 204 3.51 17.46 -10.31
C LYS A 204 5.00 17.19 -10.17
N ASN A 205 5.80 17.79 -11.06
CA ASN A 205 7.26 17.73 -10.96
C ASN A 205 7.75 18.83 -9.99
N ALA A 206 8.48 18.44 -8.96
CA ALA A 206 9.07 19.35 -8.00
C ALA A 206 10.05 20.39 -8.62
N GLU A 207 10.58 20.09 -9.82
CA GLU A 207 11.46 20.99 -10.58
C GLU A 207 10.70 22.08 -11.33
N SER A 208 9.35 22.00 -11.39
CA SER A 208 8.46 22.98 -12.01
C SER A 208 7.64 23.72 -10.95
N PRO A 209 8.25 24.64 -10.17
CA PRO A 209 7.57 25.30 -9.06
C PRO A 209 6.38 26.14 -9.49
N ASP A 210 6.35 26.69 -10.69
CA ASP A 210 5.25 27.49 -11.20
C ASP A 210 3.97 26.65 -11.40
N ASP A 211 4.10 25.39 -11.84
CA ASP A 211 2.99 24.45 -11.98
C ASP A 211 2.40 24.05 -10.62
N ILE A 212 3.24 24.07 -9.58
CA ILE A 212 2.81 23.81 -8.21
C ILE A 212 2.16 25.06 -7.61
N LEU A 213 2.72 26.25 -7.85
CA LEU A 213 2.15 27.55 -7.45
C LEU A 213 0.74 27.76 -8.00
N ALA A 214 0.48 27.34 -9.24
CA ALA A 214 -0.87 27.42 -9.83
C ALA A 214 -1.92 26.62 -9.04
N GLY A 215 -1.49 25.77 -8.13
CA GLY A 215 -2.34 24.94 -7.27
C GLY A 215 -2.33 25.33 -5.79
N ILE A 216 -1.99 26.57 -5.43
CA ILE A 216 -2.12 27.04 -4.04
C ILE A 216 -3.54 26.80 -3.53
N GLY A 217 -3.65 26.28 -2.30
CA GLY A 217 -4.92 25.92 -1.67
C GLY A 217 -5.53 24.61 -2.21
N ARG A 218 -4.82 23.83 -3.01
CA ARG A 218 -5.25 22.53 -3.49
C ARG A 218 -4.37 21.41 -2.90
N PHE A 219 -4.96 20.25 -2.72
CA PHE A 219 -4.21 19.05 -2.40
C PHE A 219 -3.53 18.50 -3.66
N MET A 220 -2.24 18.28 -3.58
CA MET A 220 -1.42 17.80 -4.70
C MET A 220 -0.53 16.65 -4.33
N VAL A 221 -0.13 15.90 -5.35
CA VAL A 221 0.93 14.91 -5.29
C VAL A 221 2.09 15.46 -6.12
N VAL A 222 3.25 15.63 -5.46
CA VAL A 222 4.45 16.18 -6.07
C VAL A 222 5.57 15.17 -5.99
N GLU A 223 6.33 14.97 -7.06
CA GLU A 223 7.45 14.04 -7.13
C GLU A 223 8.72 14.76 -7.55
N GLY A 224 9.84 14.43 -6.91
CA GLY A 224 11.12 15.00 -7.28
C GLY A 224 12.29 14.46 -6.47
N LYS A 225 13.49 14.90 -6.84
CA LYS A 225 14.73 14.62 -6.12
C LYS A 225 14.99 15.70 -5.08
N VAL A 226 15.16 15.31 -3.82
CA VAL A 226 15.57 16.23 -2.75
C VAL A 226 17.02 16.65 -2.99
N LEU A 227 17.26 17.92 -3.24
CA LEU A 227 18.60 18.46 -3.49
C LEU A 227 19.34 18.81 -2.21
N SER A 228 18.63 19.24 -1.17
CA SER A 228 19.24 19.51 0.13
C SER A 228 18.24 19.36 1.27
N VAL A 229 18.74 18.95 2.42
CA VAL A 229 18.00 18.90 3.68
C VAL A 229 18.62 19.92 4.63
N ARG A 230 17.85 20.93 5.03
CA ARG A 230 18.33 22.01 5.92
C ARG A 230 17.39 22.18 7.09
N GLN A 231 17.94 22.37 8.27
CA GLN A 231 17.20 22.74 9.46
C GLN A 231 17.36 24.24 9.72
N ALA A 232 16.24 24.92 9.91
CA ALA A 232 16.19 26.31 10.33
C ALA A 232 15.21 26.45 11.50
N GLY A 233 15.75 26.67 12.69
CA GLY A 233 14.97 26.72 13.92
C GLY A 233 14.24 25.39 14.21
N ALA A 234 12.90 25.46 14.27
CA ALA A 234 12.05 24.32 14.58
C ALA A 234 11.55 23.58 13.32
N VAL A 235 12.02 23.93 12.13
CA VAL A 235 11.55 23.38 10.86
C VAL A 235 12.71 22.79 10.08
N THR A 236 12.52 21.60 9.53
CA THR A 236 13.39 20.98 8.54
C THR A 236 12.80 21.21 7.15
N TYR A 237 13.60 21.68 6.23
CA TYR A 237 13.26 21.92 4.84
C TYR A 237 13.90 20.86 3.95
N LEU A 238 13.07 20.21 3.12
CA LEU A 238 13.55 19.40 2.01
C LEU A 238 13.39 20.27 0.75
N ASN A 239 14.50 20.69 0.16
CA ASN A 239 14.48 21.58 -0.99
C ASN A 239 14.70 20.80 -2.28
N PHE A 240 13.92 21.11 -3.30
CA PHE A 240 13.94 20.45 -4.62
C PHE A 240 14.59 21.31 -5.70
N GLY A 241 14.75 22.60 -5.48
CA GLY A 241 15.38 23.54 -6.39
C GLY A 241 16.67 24.15 -5.84
N ARG A 242 17.52 24.66 -6.73
CA ARG A 242 18.73 25.44 -6.35
C ARG A 242 18.36 26.78 -5.72
N ASN A 243 17.27 27.38 -6.18
CA ASN A 243 16.74 28.61 -5.60
C ASN A 243 15.75 28.25 -4.49
N TRP A 244 16.22 28.30 -3.25
CA TRP A 244 15.45 27.92 -2.07
C TRP A 244 14.29 28.88 -1.75
N THR A 245 14.28 30.09 -2.33
CA THR A 245 13.19 31.08 -2.13
C THR A 245 12.04 30.91 -3.13
N ARG A 246 12.31 30.42 -4.34
CA ARG A 246 11.30 30.25 -5.41
C ARG A 246 11.01 28.79 -5.72
N GLY A 247 11.92 27.91 -5.39
CA GLY A 247 11.77 26.46 -5.61
C GLY A 247 10.70 25.85 -4.70
N PHE A 248 10.21 24.69 -5.11
CA PHE A 248 9.35 23.89 -4.25
C PHE A 248 10.12 23.38 -3.03
N ALA A 249 9.48 23.43 -1.89
CA ALA A 249 10.01 22.90 -0.63
C ALA A 249 8.96 22.11 0.13
N VAL A 250 9.43 21.12 0.90
CA VAL A 250 8.64 20.40 1.89
C VAL A 250 9.13 20.82 3.26
N THR A 251 8.21 21.15 4.14
CA THR A 251 8.50 21.54 5.52
C THR A 251 8.03 20.49 6.51
N ILE A 252 8.88 20.19 7.48
CA ILE A 252 8.64 19.20 8.51
C ILE A 252 8.96 19.84 9.85
N SER A 253 7.97 19.97 10.71
CA SER A 253 8.15 20.54 12.03
C SER A 253 8.99 19.61 12.92
N ARG A 254 9.75 20.17 13.87
CA ARG A 254 10.54 19.40 14.84
C ARG A 254 9.69 18.39 15.63
N ARG A 255 8.40 18.67 15.82
CA ARG A 255 7.45 17.77 16.49
C ARG A 255 7.25 16.45 15.74
N MET A 256 7.48 16.44 14.43
CA MET A 256 7.32 15.26 13.59
C MET A 256 8.55 14.34 13.57
N LEU A 257 9.71 14.79 14.04
CA LEU A 257 10.95 14.00 14.00
C LEU A 257 10.81 12.64 14.65
N PRO A 258 10.21 12.50 15.87
CA PRO A 258 10.05 11.18 16.50
C PRO A 258 9.19 10.23 15.65
N ALA A 259 8.17 10.74 14.96
CA ALA A 259 7.32 9.92 14.09
C ALA A 259 8.08 9.40 12.86
N PHE A 260 8.94 10.22 12.27
CA PHE A 260 9.82 9.81 11.16
C PHE A 260 10.86 8.79 11.63
N GLU A 261 11.49 9.01 12.79
CA GLU A 261 12.45 8.07 13.39
C GLU A 261 11.81 6.71 13.70
N SER A 262 10.61 6.71 14.28
CA SER A 262 9.83 5.49 14.54
C SER A 262 9.44 4.74 13.26
N ALA A 263 9.30 5.45 12.14
CA ALA A 263 9.10 4.87 10.82
C ALA A 263 10.41 4.43 10.13
N GLY A 264 11.55 4.57 10.80
CA GLY A 264 12.88 4.23 10.26
C GLY A 264 13.39 5.22 9.21
N ILE A 265 12.84 6.43 9.15
CA ILE A 265 13.19 7.45 8.16
C ILE A 265 14.01 8.55 8.84
N SER A 266 15.29 8.61 8.55
CA SER A 266 16.11 9.78 8.88
C SER A 266 15.90 10.86 7.81
N LEU A 267 15.46 12.07 8.21
CA LEU A 267 15.23 13.15 7.24
C LEU A 267 16.50 13.50 6.46
N LYS A 268 17.67 13.45 7.10
CA LYS A 268 18.94 13.70 6.43
C LYS A 268 19.27 12.69 5.33
N SER A 269 18.84 11.44 5.49
CA SER A 269 19.03 10.40 4.47
C SER A 269 18.15 10.58 3.22
N LEU A 270 17.20 11.51 3.26
CA LEU A 270 16.39 11.87 2.09
C LEU A 270 17.15 12.74 1.08
N GLU A 271 18.26 13.34 1.47
CA GLU A 271 19.10 14.13 0.56
C GLU A 271 19.57 13.25 -0.61
N ASN A 272 19.45 13.76 -1.81
CA ASN A 272 19.70 13.06 -3.06
C ASN A 272 18.75 11.89 -3.40
N ARG A 273 17.72 11.63 -2.60
CA ARG A 273 16.69 10.62 -2.89
C ARG A 273 15.53 11.22 -3.68
N ARG A 274 14.89 10.40 -4.50
CA ARG A 274 13.59 10.75 -5.09
C ARG A 274 12.50 10.39 -4.09
N ILE A 275 11.60 11.34 -3.86
CA ILE A 275 10.43 11.14 -3.01
C ILE A 275 9.18 11.62 -3.73
N ARG A 276 8.04 11.10 -3.30
CA ARG A 276 6.72 11.63 -3.63
C ARG A 276 6.11 12.17 -2.36
N VAL A 277 5.61 13.40 -2.43
CA VAL A 277 4.97 14.07 -1.30
C VAL A 277 3.56 14.43 -1.69
N ARG A 278 2.66 14.30 -0.75
CA ARG A 278 1.25 14.69 -0.91
C ARG A 278 0.83 15.66 0.19
N GLY A 279 0.01 16.62 -0.16
CA GLY A 279 -0.49 17.60 0.81
C GLY A 279 -1.07 18.83 0.15
N TRP A 280 -1.57 19.72 1.01
CA TRP A 280 -2.06 21.02 0.60
C TRP A 280 -0.90 21.93 0.24
N VAL A 281 -0.98 22.54 -0.93
CA VAL A 281 0.05 23.49 -1.38
C VAL A 281 -0.21 24.84 -0.77
N GLU A 282 0.78 25.35 -0.08
CA GLU A 282 0.80 26.71 0.45
C GLU A 282 1.76 27.59 -0.35
N GLY A 283 1.43 28.89 -0.44
CA GLY A 283 2.31 29.89 -1.01
C GLY A 283 2.93 30.75 0.09
N ASN A 284 4.25 30.91 0.01
CA ASN A 284 4.93 31.93 0.80
C ASN A 284 5.91 32.66 -0.13
N THR A 285 7.20 32.45 -0.02
CA THR A 285 8.18 32.93 -1.02
C THR A 285 8.24 32.02 -2.24
N GLY A 286 7.90 30.73 -2.08
CA GLY A 286 7.72 29.71 -3.11
C GLY A 286 6.64 28.71 -2.68
N PRO A 287 6.29 27.74 -3.56
CA PRO A 287 5.33 26.69 -3.22
C PRO A 287 5.90 25.74 -2.19
N ARG A 288 5.08 25.35 -1.21
CA ARG A 288 5.48 24.38 -0.20
C ARG A 288 4.34 23.47 0.19
N ILE A 289 4.68 22.30 0.74
CA ILE A 289 3.79 21.38 1.42
C ILE A 289 4.30 21.18 2.85
N ASP A 290 3.43 21.46 3.83
CA ASP A 290 3.72 21.12 5.22
C ASP A 290 3.35 19.68 5.50
N VAL A 291 4.34 18.91 5.97
CA VAL A 291 4.14 17.50 6.35
C VAL A 291 3.73 17.41 7.80
N LEU A 292 2.51 16.96 7.99
CA LEU A 292 1.87 16.76 9.29
C LEU A 292 1.85 15.29 9.73
N ARG A 293 2.14 14.35 8.80
CA ARG A 293 2.16 12.90 9.01
C ARG A 293 3.19 12.24 8.12
N VAL A 294 3.82 11.18 8.61
CA VAL A 294 4.86 10.43 7.87
C VAL A 294 4.33 9.89 6.54
N GLY A 295 3.07 9.40 6.51
CA GLY A 295 2.44 8.85 5.29
C GLY A 295 2.28 9.84 4.12
N GLN A 296 2.53 11.14 4.36
CA GLN A 296 2.57 12.12 3.26
C GLN A 296 3.84 12.02 2.42
N VAL A 297 4.88 11.32 2.91
CA VAL A 297 6.17 11.17 2.23
C VAL A 297 6.37 9.72 1.83
N GLU A 298 6.47 9.46 0.53
CA GLU A 298 6.72 8.14 -0.06
C GLU A 298 8.12 8.14 -0.69
N LEU A 299 8.98 7.20 -0.27
CA LEU A 299 10.32 7.01 -0.84
C LEU A 299 10.22 6.27 -2.17
N LEU A 300 10.83 6.81 -3.21
CA LEU A 300 10.84 6.23 -4.55
C LEU A 300 12.20 5.61 -4.84
N GLY A 301 12.19 4.37 -5.36
CA GLY A 301 13.40 3.57 -5.61
C GLY A 301 13.76 2.68 -4.42
N ALA A 302 14.31 1.50 -4.71
CA ALA A 302 14.70 0.51 -3.71
C ALA A 302 15.66 1.13 -2.69
N ILE A 303 15.30 1.01 -1.40
CA ILE A 303 16.28 0.97 -0.33
C ILE A 303 16.90 -0.42 -0.49
N GLU A 304 18.08 -0.54 -1.11
CA GLU A 304 18.90 -1.72 -0.86
C GLU A 304 19.13 -1.75 0.66
N PRO A 305 18.72 -2.82 1.36
CA PRO A 305 19.08 -2.95 2.76
C PRO A 305 20.60 -2.88 2.82
N THR A 306 21.12 -1.86 3.49
CA THR A 306 22.55 -1.76 3.78
C THR A 306 22.96 -3.06 4.43
N GLY A 307 23.66 -3.89 3.63
CA GLY A 307 24.14 -5.18 4.06
C GLY A 307 24.92 -5.03 5.35
N VAL A 308 24.48 -5.75 6.36
CA VAL A 308 25.32 -6.10 7.48
C VAL A 308 26.51 -6.84 6.85
N ARG A 309 27.66 -6.18 6.75
CA ARG A 309 28.91 -6.88 6.44
C ARG A 309 29.22 -7.83 7.59
N PRO A 310 29.64 -9.05 7.25
CA PRO A 310 30.04 -10.05 8.23
C PRO A 310 31.27 -9.59 9.04
#